data_731b9ae4be7f5524295b03ad3ca4154c
#
_entry.id   731b9ae4be7f5524295b03ad3ca4154c
#
_cell.length_a   1.000
_cell.length_b   1.000
_cell.length_c   1.000
_cell.angle_alpha   90.00
_cell.angle_beta   90.00
_cell.angle_gamma   90.00
#
_symmetry.space_group_name_H-M   'P 1'
#
loop_
_entity.id
_entity.type
_entity.pdbx_description
1 polymer ?
#
loop_
_entity_poly.entity_id
_entity_poly.type
_entity_poly.pdbx_seq_one_letter_code
_entity_poly.pdbx_strand_id
1 'polypeptide(L)'
;MFKFEWDDQKAASNFSKHRVPFDEAVSVFGDGQALTFSDTDHSEFEDRSRTYGISNNSRLLVVVHTERRNGIRIISARKATRYEKSIYENG
;
A
#
# COMPACT_ATOMS: atom_id res chain seq x y z
N MET A 1 13.88 9.36 -12.15
CA MET A 1 13.09 9.76 -10.98
C MET A 1 12.06 8.68 -10.65
N PHE A 2 11.96 8.34 -9.38
CA PHE A 2 11.00 7.35 -8.91
C PHE A 2 9.60 7.96 -8.86
N LYS A 3 8.62 7.28 -9.42
CA LYS A 3 7.25 7.80 -9.52
C LYS A 3 6.25 6.90 -8.83
N PHE A 4 5.23 7.52 -8.26
CA PHE A 4 4.03 6.81 -7.82
C PHE A 4 2.89 7.19 -8.76
N GLU A 5 2.12 6.20 -9.17
CA GLU A 5 0.98 6.44 -10.05
C GLU A 5 -0.23 5.63 -9.59
N TRP A 6 -1.39 5.98 -10.07
CA TRP A 6 -2.61 5.23 -9.80
C TRP A 6 -3.71 5.64 -10.76
N ASP A 7 -4.77 4.84 -10.77
CA ASP A 7 -5.99 5.11 -11.51
C ASP A 7 -6.91 5.95 -10.63
N ASP A 8 -7.38 7.10 -11.14
CA ASP A 8 -8.20 8.02 -10.34
C ASP A 8 -9.52 7.41 -9.90
N GLN A 9 -10.12 6.55 -10.72
CA GLN A 9 -11.36 5.90 -10.34
C GLN A 9 -11.14 4.92 -9.20
N LYS A 10 -10.03 4.20 -9.23
CA LYS A 10 -9.68 3.29 -8.13
C LYS A 10 -9.37 4.06 -6.87
N ALA A 11 -8.73 5.21 -6.99
CA ALA A 11 -8.45 6.05 -5.83
C ALA A 11 -9.74 6.52 -5.17
N ALA A 12 -10.71 6.95 -5.97
CA ALA A 12 -12.01 7.41 -5.46
C ALA A 12 -12.76 6.26 -4.79
N SER A 13 -12.81 5.10 -5.44
CA SER A 13 -13.48 3.92 -4.90
C SER A 13 -12.83 3.46 -3.61
N ASN A 14 -11.50 3.46 -3.58
CA ASN A 14 -10.75 3.07 -2.39
C ASN A 14 -11.04 4.01 -1.22
N PHE A 15 -11.07 5.32 -1.49
CA PHE A 15 -11.37 6.29 -0.46
C PHE A 15 -12.78 6.10 0.10
N SER A 16 -13.74 5.83 -0.79
CA SER A 16 -15.12 5.58 -0.38
C SER A 16 -15.21 4.38 0.56
N LYS A 17 -14.46 3.32 0.28
CA LYS A 17 -14.46 2.09 1.08
C LYS A 17 -13.66 2.19 2.36
N HIS A 18 -12.46 2.72 2.28
CA HIS A 18 -11.45 2.58 3.34
C HIS A 18 -11.03 3.89 3.97
N ARG A 19 -11.44 5.01 3.40
CA ARG A 19 -11.09 6.36 3.89
C ARG A 19 -9.58 6.59 3.92
N VAL A 20 -8.86 5.98 3.00
CA VAL A 20 -7.42 6.17 2.84
C VAL A 20 -7.17 6.76 1.45
N PRO A 21 -6.74 8.02 1.37
CA PRO A 21 -6.36 8.58 0.07
C PRO A 21 -5.04 7.99 -0.39
N PHE A 22 -4.86 7.86 -1.69
CA PHE A 22 -3.62 7.28 -2.21
C PHE A 22 -2.40 8.16 -1.95
N ASP A 23 -2.58 9.46 -1.77
CA ASP A 23 -1.49 10.34 -1.34
C ASP A 23 -0.92 9.91 0.01
N GLU A 24 -1.80 9.52 0.92
CA GLU A 24 -1.37 9.00 2.21
C GLU A 24 -0.71 7.63 2.05
N ALA A 25 -1.23 6.80 1.16
CA ALA A 25 -0.66 5.48 0.90
C ALA A 25 0.81 5.58 0.44
N VAL A 26 1.10 6.57 -0.40
CA VAL A 26 2.48 6.80 -0.87
C VAL A 26 3.43 7.05 0.30
N SER A 27 2.98 7.74 1.34
CA SER A 27 3.84 8.08 2.47
C SER A 27 4.33 6.85 3.25
N VAL A 28 3.63 5.72 3.12
CA VAL A 28 4.03 4.46 3.75
C VAL A 28 5.42 4.02 3.28
N PHE A 29 5.76 4.31 2.03
CA PHE A 29 7.05 3.92 1.48
C PHE A 29 8.21 4.73 2.05
N GLY A 30 7.91 5.78 2.82
CA GLY A 30 8.92 6.52 3.57
C GLY A 30 9.17 5.99 4.97
N ASP A 31 8.39 5.01 5.42
CA ASP A 31 8.57 4.39 6.72
C ASP A 31 9.74 3.40 6.65
N GLY A 32 10.82 3.69 7.38
CA GLY A 32 12.02 2.84 7.37
C GLY A 32 11.79 1.44 7.92
N GLN A 33 10.67 1.21 8.59
CA GLN A 33 10.31 -0.10 9.15
C GLN A 33 9.25 -0.83 8.34
N ALA A 34 8.86 -0.29 7.19
CA ALA A 34 7.86 -0.92 6.35
C ALA A 34 8.29 -2.32 5.91
N LEU A 35 7.31 -3.21 5.84
CA LEU A 35 7.53 -4.59 5.42
C LEU A 35 6.76 -4.85 4.14
N THR A 36 7.42 -5.43 3.14
CA THR A 36 6.78 -5.73 1.87
C THR A 36 6.76 -7.23 1.63
N PHE A 37 5.59 -7.71 1.25
CA PHE A 37 5.35 -9.12 0.96
C PHE A 37 4.76 -9.27 -0.44
N SER A 38 5.06 -10.40 -1.06
CA SER A 38 4.42 -10.75 -2.33
C SER A 38 2.94 -11.08 -2.07
N ASP A 39 2.05 -10.53 -2.89
CA ASP A 39 0.62 -10.81 -2.78
C ASP A 39 0.23 -11.84 -3.83
N THR A 40 0.56 -13.10 -3.55
CA THR A 40 0.38 -14.19 -4.50
C THR A 40 -1.10 -14.51 -4.79
N ASP A 41 -1.98 -14.19 -3.86
CA ASP A 41 -3.41 -14.47 -4.02
C ASP A 41 -4.05 -13.62 -5.11
N HIS A 42 -3.44 -12.48 -5.45
CA HIS A 42 -3.99 -11.53 -6.40
C HIS A 42 -3.04 -11.24 -7.56
N SER A 43 -2.05 -12.10 -7.78
CA SER A 43 -1.01 -11.90 -8.80
C SER A 43 -1.27 -12.69 -10.08
N GLU A 44 -2.54 -12.79 -10.49
CA GLU A 44 -2.89 -13.60 -11.65
C GLU A 44 -2.33 -13.07 -12.96
N PHE A 45 -2.33 -11.75 -13.14
CA PHE A 45 -1.89 -11.12 -14.37
C PHE A 45 -0.69 -10.20 -14.20
N GLU A 46 -0.33 -9.89 -12.96
CA GLU A 46 0.83 -9.05 -12.67
C GLU A 46 1.30 -9.32 -11.25
N ASP A 47 2.58 -9.09 -11.02
CA ASP A 47 3.15 -9.28 -9.69
C ASP A 47 2.69 -8.17 -8.77
N ARG A 48 1.87 -8.50 -7.81
CA ARG A 48 1.41 -7.57 -6.79
C ARG A 48 2.15 -7.81 -5.49
N SER A 49 2.39 -6.73 -4.80
CA SER A 49 2.98 -6.76 -3.46
C SER A 49 2.09 -5.98 -2.51
N ARG A 50 2.26 -6.24 -1.22
CA ARG A 50 1.61 -5.41 -0.21
C ARG A 50 2.66 -4.97 0.79
N THR A 51 2.58 -3.71 1.16
CA THR A 51 3.50 -3.10 2.09
C THR A 51 2.73 -2.65 3.32
N TYR A 52 3.22 -3.08 4.49
CA TYR A 52 2.69 -2.66 5.79
C TYR A 52 3.60 -1.54 6.27
N GLY A 53 3.04 -0.40 6.58
CA GLY A 53 3.84 0.71 7.07
C GLY A 53 3.01 1.82 7.68
N ILE A 54 3.67 2.68 8.43
CA ILE A 54 3.04 3.83 9.09
C ILE A 54 3.01 4.99 8.10
N SER A 55 1.83 5.58 7.92
CA SER A 55 1.65 6.72 7.04
C SER A 55 2.03 8.02 7.73
N ASN A 56 2.05 9.11 6.95
CA ASN A 56 2.29 10.45 7.49
C ASN A 56 1.15 10.95 8.38
N ASN A 57 0.03 10.23 8.44
CA ASN A 57 -1.04 10.49 9.40
C ASN A 57 -1.00 9.53 10.59
N SER A 58 0.15 8.89 10.80
CA SER A 58 0.38 7.98 11.92
C SER A 58 -0.58 6.78 11.93
N ARG A 59 -0.99 6.34 10.76
CA ARG A 59 -1.87 5.17 10.63
C ARG A 59 -1.07 4.01 10.03
N LEU A 60 -1.23 2.82 10.60
CA LEU A 60 -0.63 1.63 9.99
C LEU A 60 -1.54 1.17 8.85
N LEU A 61 -1.00 1.21 7.66
CA LEU A 61 -1.74 0.89 6.44
C LEU A 61 -1.16 -0.34 5.74
N VAL A 62 -2.02 -1.00 4.98
CA VAL A 62 -1.61 -2.03 4.03
C VAL A 62 -1.84 -1.48 2.64
N VAL A 63 -0.78 -1.33 1.88
CA VAL A 63 -0.84 -0.77 0.53
C VAL A 63 -0.54 -1.89 -0.46
N VAL A 64 -1.49 -2.15 -1.35
CA VAL A 64 -1.30 -3.12 -2.44
C VAL A 64 -0.80 -2.34 -3.65
N HIS A 65 0.27 -2.82 -4.23
CA HIS A 65 0.93 -2.11 -5.32
C HIS A 65 1.61 -3.08 -6.27
N THR A 66 2.02 -2.56 -7.41
CA THR A 66 2.81 -3.32 -8.37
C THR A 66 3.94 -2.43 -8.87
N GLU A 67 5.06 -3.04 -9.23
CA GLU A 67 6.19 -2.28 -9.75
C GLU A 67 5.95 -1.89 -11.20
N ARG A 68 6.37 -0.70 -11.54
CA ARG A 68 6.39 -0.19 -12.89
C ARG A 68 7.82 0.22 -13.23
N ARG A 69 8.09 0.43 -14.50
CA ARG A 69 9.43 0.69 -15.02
C ARG A 69 10.22 1.71 -14.20
N ASN A 70 9.59 2.81 -13.79
CA ASN A 70 10.26 3.88 -13.06
C ASN A 70 9.58 4.18 -11.73
N GLY A 71 8.84 3.23 -11.17
CA GLY A 71 8.14 3.53 -9.93
C GLY A 71 7.19 2.44 -9.50
N ILE A 72 6.16 2.88 -8.80
CA ILE A 72 5.18 2.01 -8.17
C ILE A 72 3.78 2.48 -8.56
N ARG A 73 2.93 1.52 -8.93
CA ARG A 73 1.51 1.79 -9.15
C ARG A 73 0.72 1.33 -7.93
N ILE A 74 0.02 2.25 -7.29
CA ILE A 74 -0.83 1.96 -6.14
C ILE A 74 -2.14 1.36 -6.62
N ILE A 75 -2.56 0.26 -6.01
CA ILE A 75 -3.79 -0.44 -6.38
C ILE A 75 -4.86 -0.27 -5.33
N SER A 76 -4.49 -0.39 -4.05
CA SER A 76 -5.43 -0.19 -2.95
C SER A 76 -4.67 0.15 -1.68
N ALA A 77 -5.39 0.71 -0.71
CA ALA A 77 -4.81 1.02 0.59
C ALA A 77 -5.91 0.98 1.63
N ARG A 78 -5.63 0.36 2.75
CA ARG A 78 -6.57 0.25 3.87
C ARG A 78 -5.82 0.21 5.18
N LYS A 79 -6.54 0.38 6.27
CA LYS A 79 -5.95 0.23 7.59
C LYS A 79 -5.61 -1.24 7.84
N ALA A 80 -4.53 -1.46 8.57
CA ALA A 80 -4.10 -2.80 8.93
C ALA A 80 -5.07 -3.43 9.93
N THR A 81 -5.23 -4.74 9.86
CA THR A 81 -5.94 -5.50 10.87
C THR A 81 -5.04 -5.67 12.10
N ARG A 82 -5.62 -6.16 13.19
CA ARG A 82 -4.84 -6.46 14.40
C ARG A 82 -3.73 -7.46 14.11
N TYR A 83 -4.03 -8.48 13.34
CA TYR A 83 -3.06 -9.49 12.96
C TYR A 83 -1.90 -8.87 12.16
N GLU A 84 -2.24 -8.03 11.19
CA GLU A 84 -1.23 -7.36 10.38
C GLU A 84 -0.38 -6.41 11.20
N LYS A 85 -0.99 -5.74 12.16
CA LYS A 85 -0.25 -4.89 13.10
C LYS A 85 0.79 -5.70 13.87
N SER A 86 0.42 -6.90 14.32
CA SER A 86 1.37 -7.75 15.04
C SER A 86 2.55 -8.16 14.16
N ILE A 87 2.30 -8.42 12.87
CA ILE A 87 3.37 -8.73 11.93
C ILE A 87 4.32 -7.55 11.80
N TYR A 88 3.77 -6.36 11.64
CA TYR A 88 4.58 -5.14 11.51
C TYR A 88 5.42 -4.89 12.76
N GLU A 89 4.84 -5.06 13.95
CA GLU A 89 5.54 -4.79 15.20
C GLU A 89 6.61 -5.82 15.50
N ASN A 90 6.45 -7.04 15.02
CA ASN A 90 7.39 -8.13 15.30
C ASN A 90 8.36 -8.41 14.15
N GLY A 91 8.15 -7.76 13.04
CA GLY A 91 8.96 -7.94 11.87
C GLY A 91 10.25 -7.19 11.92
#